data_31438e73b1b77da8303dde8e33354af0
#
_entry.id   31438e73b1b77da8303dde8e33354af0
#
_cell.length_a   1.000
_cell.length_b   1.000
_cell.length_c   1.000
_cell.angle_alpha   90.00
_cell.angle_beta   90.00
_cell.angle_gamma   90.00
#
_symmetry.space_group_name_H-M   'P 1'
#
loop_
_entity.id
_entity.type
_entity.pdbx_description
1 polymer ?
#
loop_
_entity_poly.entity_id
_entity_poly.type
_entity_poly.pdbx_seq_one_letter_code
_entity_poly.pdbx_strand_id
1 'polypeptide(L)'
;SMTCLRRREESVPAPHGPNQDLIVWATHRPVQAKYLDPRKRKRGGNDVNDVFTAVNDLFAVAVDISNFLWNFPTQFAWFSSIPVIGQFTLPVFLLVGIGVYFSIRTRFVQLRFFTRGVKVLFKKKAEEHTGISPMASFMLSTAMRVGAGNIVGVTGAISTGGPGALFWMWVAAFFGMATSFIESTLSQLFKEKEGNEYVGGLTHYAQRIFGNLRIVGIVIAVLFFIYRLDSVPVHTFHLFTAAASMATSITGEVYSTQSPLYYALAVVIVVSLGFILFGGMSRVTKVTDKMVPVMAVGYLVLVMILVVCNVTSIPAFFASVIGGAFKPDAIFGGMFGIALIQGIKRGLLSNEAGMGTATMAAAVADNDHPVEQGFIQVFSVFIDTIIISTLTGFVVCMAALWADPSVDWATLSNVKIDIFLQSIEKLMPGNTFLDNIAVLFASLAYGLFGFTTLLGGIVFCEISATKITGNPKIRYVVRFLGAFVFCPIGCITVISGLQLDNLWGISDLNNVVFVFINVITIFVGAKYAFAALKDYVQTEGAPFTEDRIGLSGTVWTKDRK
;
A
#
# COMPACT_ATOMS: atom_id res chain seq x y z
N SER A 1 30.91 54.08 -39.06
CA SER A 1 29.97 54.05 -40.19
C SER A 1 29.07 52.83 -40.15
N MET A 2 27.82 53.10 -40.40
CA MET A 2 26.71 52.18 -40.71
C MET A 2 26.01 51.52 -39.52
N THR A 3 24.97 52.04 -39.09
CA THR A 3 23.59 52.29 -39.58
C THR A 3 22.66 51.11 -39.30
N CYS A 4 21.80 51.41 -38.41
CA CYS A 4 20.57 50.78 -37.94
C CYS A 4 19.63 50.34 -39.06
N LEU A 5 19.00 49.19 -38.98
CA LEU A 5 17.68 48.92 -39.54
C LEU A 5 16.85 48.03 -38.60
N ARG A 6 15.88 48.68 -37.94
CA ARG A 6 14.71 48.04 -37.30
C ARG A 6 13.81 47.49 -38.37
N ARG A 7 13.41 46.23 -38.26
CA ARG A 7 12.17 45.72 -38.86
C ARG A 7 11.11 45.49 -37.79
N ARG A 8 9.97 46.10 -38.03
CA ARG A 8 8.70 45.86 -37.33
C ARG A 8 8.24 44.45 -37.72
N GLU A 9 7.88 43.63 -36.75
CA GLU A 9 7.05 42.45 -36.95
C GLU A 9 5.62 42.85 -36.61
N GLU A 10 4.75 42.67 -37.60
CA GLU A 10 3.31 42.84 -37.50
C GLU A 10 2.72 41.64 -36.74
N SER A 11 1.86 41.91 -35.76
CA SER A 11 1.11 40.97 -34.99
C SER A 11 -0.01 40.36 -35.82
N VAL A 12 -0.01 39.02 -35.94
CA VAL A 12 -1.13 38.24 -36.44
C VAL A 12 -2.02 37.87 -35.23
N PRO A 13 -3.31 38.12 -35.24
CA PRO A 13 -4.19 37.74 -34.13
C PRO A 13 -4.50 36.23 -34.16
N ALA A 14 -4.33 35.58 -33.01
CA ALA A 14 -4.75 34.18 -32.77
C ALA A 14 -6.28 34.05 -32.65
N PRO A 15 -6.85 32.92 -33.05
CA PRO A 15 -8.31 32.70 -33.01
C PRO A 15 -8.79 32.48 -31.58
N HIS A 16 -9.87 33.16 -31.23
CA HIS A 16 -10.61 32.99 -29.99
C HIS A 16 -11.22 31.58 -29.85
N GLY A 17 -10.80 30.82 -28.83
CA GLY A 17 -11.47 29.62 -28.33
C GLY A 17 -12.25 29.91 -27.04
N PRO A 18 -13.38 29.25 -26.79
CA PRO A 18 -14.27 29.56 -25.67
C PRO A 18 -13.73 28.94 -24.38
N ASN A 19 -13.79 29.69 -23.28
CA ASN A 19 -13.54 29.39 -21.86
C ASN A 19 -12.32 30.06 -21.23
N GLN A 20 -12.35 31.42 -21.24
CA GLN A 20 -11.44 32.20 -20.40
C GLN A 20 -12.06 32.70 -19.08
N ASP A 21 -13.26 32.27 -18.71
CA ASP A 21 -13.92 32.79 -17.50
C ASP A 21 -13.67 31.97 -16.22
N LEU A 22 -12.67 31.05 -16.25
CA LEU A 22 -12.31 30.23 -15.07
C LEU A 22 -10.93 30.59 -14.45
N ILE A 23 -10.28 31.69 -14.89
CA ILE A 23 -8.94 32.08 -14.40
C ILE A 23 -8.94 33.49 -13.79
N VAL A 24 -9.87 33.81 -12.93
CA VAL A 24 -9.84 35.09 -12.18
C VAL A 24 -10.16 34.87 -10.71
N TRP A 25 -9.50 33.94 -10.04
CA TRP A 25 -9.47 33.86 -8.56
C TRP A 25 -8.14 33.30 -8.02
N ALA A 26 -7.02 33.74 -8.54
CA ALA A 26 -5.72 33.35 -8.03
C ALA A 26 -4.86 34.57 -7.67
N THR A 27 -5.36 35.40 -6.74
CA THR A 27 -4.53 36.42 -6.07
C THR A 27 -4.59 36.21 -4.58
N HIS A 28 -4.02 35.13 -4.07
CA HIS A 28 -3.53 35.09 -2.71
C HIS A 28 -2.26 34.26 -2.64
N ARG A 29 -1.16 35.01 -2.44
CA ARG A 29 0.20 34.65 -2.00
C ARG A 29 0.79 33.42 -2.69
N PRO A 30 1.87 33.56 -3.44
CA PRO A 30 2.69 32.42 -3.76
C PRO A 30 3.14 31.83 -2.42
N VAL A 31 2.68 30.62 -2.11
CA VAL A 31 3.32 29.80 -1.09
C VAL A 31 4.71 29.55 -1.66
N GLN A 32 5.63 30.45 -1.28
CA GLN A 32 7.03 30.31 -1.61
C GLN A 32 7.40 28.87 -1.24
N ALA A 33 8.00 28.19 -2.19
CA ALA A 33 8.87 27.04 -1.98
C ALA A 33 10.03 27.46 -1.04
N LYS A 34 9.69 27.71 0.22
CA LYS A 34 10.58 28.13 1.31
C LYS A 34 11.30 26.95 1.91
N TYR A 35 10.98 25.77 1.40
CA TYR A 35 11.55 24.51 1.81
C TYR A 35 12.48 24.03 0.70
N LEU A 36 13.79 24.11 0.99
CA LEU A 36 14.88 23.54 0.24
C LEU A 36 15.44 24.40 -0.91
N ASP A 37 16.18 25.45 -0.56
CA ASP A 37 17.29 25.90 -1.38
C ASP A 37 18.46 24.92 -1.16
N PRO A 38 18.81 24.07 -2.15
CA PRO A 38 19.92 23.12 -2.02
C PRO A 38 21.28 23.80 -1.81
N ARG A 39 21.36 25.12 -2.09
CA ARG A 39 22.60 25.89 -2.03
C ARG A 39 22.93 26.47 -0.65
N LYS A 40 22.01 26.34 0.34
CA LYS A 40 22.26 26.77 1.72
C LYS A 40 22.68 25.64 2.66
N ARG A 41 23.11 24.49 2.17
CA ARG A 41 23.87 23.54 2.99
C ARG A 41 25.22 24.18 3.36
N LYS A 42 25.25 24.91 4.47
CA LYS A 42 26.52 25.19 5.15
C LYS A 42 27.15 23.84 5.49
N ARG A 43 28.35 23.61 4.96
CA ARG A 43 29.29 22.57 5.39
C ARG A 43 29.57 22.74 6.89
N GLY A 44 28.79 22.10 7.71
CA GLY A 44 29.07 21.84 9.12
C GLY A 44 28.90 20.33 9.25
N GLY A 45 30.00 19.59 9.13
CA GLY A 45 30.01 18.14 9.24
C GLY A 45 29.56 17.76 10.65
N ASN A 46 28.39 17.14 10.76
CA ASN A 46 28.05 16.32 11.90
C ASN A 46 28.26 14.87 11.45
N ASP A 47 29.16 14.16 12.09
CA ASP A 47 29.52 12.74 11.84
C ASP A 47 28.28 11.83 11.66
N VAL A 48 27.16 12.20 12.27
CA VAL A 48 25.87 11.49 12.19
C VAL A 48 25.27 11.58 10.77
N ASN A 49 25.30 12.75 10.12
CA ASN A 49 24.77 12.91 8.76
C ASN A 49 25.61 12.15 7.73
N ASP A 50 26.91 12.04 7.93
CA ASP A 50 27.81 11.29 7.05
C ASP A 50 27.54 9.79 7.14
N VAL A 51 27.28 9.27 8.33
CA VAL A 51 26.91 7.85 8.55
C VAL A 51 25.57 7.54 7.87
N PHE A 52 24.55 8.39 8.04
CA PHE A 52 23.25 8.17 7.39
C PHE A 52 23.32 8.30 5.87
N THR A 53 24.13 9.22 5.35
CA THR A 53 24.36 9.33 3.90
C THR A 53 25.04 8.06 3.38
N ALA A 54 26.05 7.55 4.06
CA ALA A 54 26.71 6.30 3.67
C ALA A 54 25.76 5.09 3.73
N VAL A 55 24.87 5.04 4.72
CA VAL A 55 23.82 3.99 4.81
C VAL A 55 22.82 4.13 3.68
N ASN A 56 22.37 5.35 3.35
CA ASN A 56 21.46 5.57 2.23
C ASN A 56 22.11 5.21 0.88
N ASP A 57 23.39 5.51 0.71
CA ASP A 57 24.14 5.15 -0.51
C ASP A 57 24.36 3.63 -0.62
N LEU A 58 24.52 2.93 0.50
CA LEU A 58 24.57 1.46 0.50
C LEU A 58 23.29 0.85 -0.07
N PHE A 59 22.16 1.49 0.17
CA PHE A 59 20.86 1.04 -0.36
C PHE A 59 20.63 1.43 -1.83
N ALA A 60 21.43 2.28 -2.43
CA ALA A 60 21.32 2.65 -3.85
C ALA A 60 21.40 1.41 -4.77
N VAL A 61 22.27 0.45 -4.44
CA VAL A 61 22.37 -0.81 -5.17
C VAL A 61 21.05 -1.60 -5.14
N ALA A 62 20.34 -1.61 -4.01
CA ALA A 62 19.04 -2.26 -3.91
C ALA A 62 17.98 -1.55 -4.78
N VAL A 63 18.05 -0.22 -4.88
CA VAL A 63 17.20 0.58 -5.77
C VAL A 63 17.45 0.22 -7.23
N ASP A 64 18.71 0.10 -7.64
CA ASP A 64 19.08 -0.27 -9.02
C ASP A 64 18.57 -1.67 -9.37
N ILE A 65 18.75 -2.65 -8.49
CA ILE A 65 18.20 -4.00 -8.65
C ILE A 65 16.67 -3.96 -8.72
N SER A 66 16.03 -3.19 -7.86
CA SER A 66 14.57 -3.02 -7.85
C SER A 66 14.08 -2.46 -9.18
N ASN A 67 14.70 -1.38 -9.66
CA ASN A 67 14.35 -0.77 -10.93
C ASN A 67 14.59 -1.72 -12.11
N PHE A 68 15.69 -2.48 -12.08
CA PHE A 68 15.95 -3.51 -13.09
C PHE A 68 14.82 -4.55 -13.12
N LEU A 69 14.43 -5.11 -11.98
CA LEU A 69 13.41 -6.16 -11.91
C LEU A 69 12.01 -5.62 -12.27
N TRP A 70 11.64 -4.41 -11.80
CA TRP A 70 10.35 -3.81 -12.11
C TRP A 70 10.19 -3.45 -13.58
N ASN A 71 11.28 -3.03 -14.24
CA ASN A 71 11.27 -2.60 -15.64
C ASN A 71 11.65 -3.72 -16.62
N PHE A 72 12.02 -4.91 -16.13
CA PHE A 72 12.36 -6.03 -17.01
C PHE A 72 11.10 -6.52 -17.79
N PRO A 73 11.18 -6.75 -19.12
CA PRO A 73 12.31 -6.53 -20.04
C PRO A 73 12.25 -5.20 -20.82
N THR A 74 11.42 -4.23 -20.41
CA THR A 74 11.17 -2.98 -21.14
C THR A 74 12.42 -2.08 -21.27
N GLN A 75 13.43 -2.29 -20.44
CA GLN A 75 14.73 -1.59 -20.54
C GLN A 75 15.55 -1.99 -21.78
N PHE A 76 15.20 -3.09 -22.44
CA PHE A 76 15.89 -3.53 -23.65
C PHE A 76 15.21 -2.98 -24.90
N ALA A 77 15.97 -2.29 -25.76
CA ALA A 77 15.44 -1.62 -26.94
C ALA A 77 14.68 -2.58 -27.89
N TRP A 78 15.16 -3.84 -28.03
CA TRP A 78 14.50 -4.84 -28.87
C TRP A 78 13.09 -5.20 -28.36
N PHE A 79 12.85 -5.16 -27.05
CA PHE A 79 11.55 -5.45 -26.46
C PHE A 79 10.66 -4.20 -26.45
N SER A 80 11.20 -3.06 -25.99
CA SER A 80 10.44 -1.81 -25.89
C SER A 80 9.99 -1.26 -27.26
N SER A 81 10.63 -1.69 -28.36
CA SER A 81 10.19 -1.34 -29.73
C SER A 81 8.95 -2.09 -30.19
N ILE A 82 8.51 -3.14 -29.48
CA ILE A 82 7.28 -3.87 -29.83
C ILE A 82 6.07 -2.99 -29.45
N PRO A 83 5.22 -2.60 -30.40
CA PRO A 83 4.06 -1.76 -30.10
C PRO A 83 3.18 -2.37 -29.01
N VAL A 84 2.78 -1.57 -28.03
CA VAL A 84 1.93 -1.92 -26.87
C VAL A 84 2.59 -2.94 -25.92
N ILE A 85 2.94 -4.14 -26.42
CA ILE A 85 3.53 -5.22 -25.59
C ILE A 85 4.86 -4.80 -24.98
N GLY A 86 5.68 -4.06 -25.72
CA GLY A 86 6.98 -3.56 -25.25
C GLY A 86 6.91 -2.62 -24.05
N GLN A 87 5.73 -2.18 -23.66
CA GLN A 87 5.52 -1.35 -22.46
C GLN A 87 5.11 -2.16 -21.22
N PHE A 88 4.85 -3.47 -21.38
CA PHE A 88 4.50 -4.34 -20.26
C PHE A 88 5.75 -4.98 -19.65
N THR A 89 5.95 -4.75 -18.37
CA THR A 89 7.04 -5.39 -17.62
C THR A 89 6.64 -6.81 -17.17
N LEU A 90 7.63 -7.64 -16.88
CA LEU A 90 7.39 -9.01 -16.41
C LEU A 90 6.56 -9.06 -15.11
N PRO A 91 6.81 -8.23 -14.08
CA PRO A 91 5.94 -8.19 -12.91
C PRO A 91 4.49 -7.85 -13.24
N VAL A 92 4.26 -6.93 -14.19
CA VAL A 92 2.91 -6.57 -14.66
C VAL A 92 2.25 -7.76 -15.36
N PHE A 93 2.95 -8.44 -16.27
CA PHE A 93 2.43 -9.65 -16.93
C PHE A 93 2.09 -10.75 -15.92
N LEU A 94 2.95 -10.97 -14.93
CA LEU A 94 2.71 -11.98 -13.92
C LEU A 94 1.50 -11.66 -13.05
N LEU A 95 1.40 -10.44 -12.53
CA LEU A 95 0.32 -10.05 -11.63
C LEU A 95 -1.04 -10.00 -12.33
N VAL A 96 -1.10 -9.33 -13.48
CA VAL A 96 -2.36 -9.21 -14.23
C VAL A 96 -2.70 -10.56 -14.88
N GLY A 97 -1.72 -11.22 -15.49
CA GLY A 97 -1.92 -12.50 -16.18
C GLY A 97 -2.41 -13.61 -15.25
N ILE A 98 -1.78 -13.75 -14.06
CA ILE A 98 -2.23 -14.73 -13.08
C ILE A 98 -3.64 -14.39 -12.54
N GLY A 99 -3.93 -13.11 -12.32
CA GLY A 99 -5.23 -12.66 -11.88
C GLY A 99 -6.34 -12.90 -12.93
N VAL A 100 -6.04 -12.68 -14.20
CA VAL A 100 -6.93 -13.04 -15.34
C VAL A 100 -7.16 -14.55 -15.36
N TYR A 101 -6.08 -15.34 -15.29
CA TYR A 101 -6.17 -16.81 -15.26
C TYR A 101 -7.07 -17.29 -14.12
N PHE A 102 -6.86 -16.80 -12.90
CA PHE A 102 -7.67 -17.18 -11.74
C PHE A 102 -9.12 -16.69 -11.87
N SER A 103 -9.34 -15.49 -12.40
CA SER A 103 -10.69 -14.99 -12.64
C SER A 103 -11.48 -15.91 -13.59
N ILE A 104 -10.87 -16.33 -14.70
CA ILE A 104 -11.49 -17.25 -15.65
C ILE A 104 -11.71 -18.63 -15.03
N ARG A 105 -10.70 -19.20 -14.38
CA ARG A 105 -10.77 -20.55 -13.79
C ARG A 105 -11.77 -20.66 -12.65
N THR A 106 -11.98 -19.59 -11.89
CA THR A 106 -12.96 -19.53 -10.80
C THR A 106 -14.33 -19.01 -11.27
N ARG A 107 -14.49 -18.74 -12.58
CA ARG A 107 -15.68 -18.12 -13.14
C ARG A 107 -16.01 -16.80 -12.48
N PHE A 108 -15.01 -15.92 -12.37
CA PHE A 108 -15.08 -14.60 -11.72
C PHE A 108 -15.58 -14.67 -10.26
N VAL A 109 -14.83 -15.38 -9.43
CA VAL A 109 -15.12 -15.54 -7.98
C VAL A 109 -15.36 -14.19 -7.30
N GLN A 110 -14.63 -13.15 -7.71
CA GLN A 110 -14.74 -11.79 -7.20
C GLN A 110 -16.11 -11.13 -7.46
N LEU A 111 -16.87 -11.61 -8.44
CA LEU A 111 -18.24 -11.16 -8.70
C LEU A 111 -19.27 -12.11 -8.10
N ARG A 112 -19.10 -13.42 -8.34
CA ARG A 112 -20.07 -14.45 -7.95
C ARG A 112 -20.25 -14.59 -6.44
N PHE A 113 -19.18 -14.45 -5.68
CA PHE A 113 -19.18 -14.67 -4.24
C PHE A 113 -18.92 -13.41 -3.42
N PHE A 114 -18.95 -12.22 -4.03
CA PHE A 114 -18.72 -10.96 -3.36
C PHE A 114 -19.65 -10.75 -2.15
N THR A 115 -20.95 -10.90 -2.37
CA THR A 115 -21.96 -10.78 -1.30
C THR A 115 -21.83 -11.88 -0.23
N ARG A 116 -21.34 -13.07 -0.62
CA ARG A 116 -21.07 -14.14 0.34
C ARG A 116 -19.92 -13.77 1.26
N GLY A 117 -18.84 -13.17 0.72
CA GLY A 117 -17.72 -12.65 1.51
C GLY A 117 -18.19 -11.66 2.58
N VAL A 118 -19.05 -10.71 2.21
CA VAL A 118 -19.65 -9.77 3.17
C VAL A 118 -20.46 -10.48 4.25
N LYS A 119 -21.28 -11.49 3.87
CA LYS A 119 -22.08 -12.25 4.86
C LYS A 119 -21.21 -13.05 5.83
N VAL A 120 -20.11 -13.63 5.36
CA VAL A 120 -19.20 -14.42 6.21
C VAL A 120 -18.50 -13.55 7.25
N LEU A 121 -18.24 -12.29 6.99
CA LEU A 121 -17.67 -11.34 7.96
C LEU A 121 -18.46 -11.30 9.28
N PHE A 122 -19.76 -11.40 9.20
CA PHE A 122 -20.66 -11.29 10.35
C PHE A 122 -20.99 -12.64 11.01
N LYS A 123 -20.36 -13.74 10.55
CA LYS A 123 -20.46 -15.02 11.25
C LYS A 123 -19.81 -14.91 12.64
N LYS A 124 -20.53 -15.34 13.65
CA LYS A 124 -20.00 -15.45 15.01
C LYS A 124 -19.06 -16.64 15.10
N LYS A 125 -17.90 -16.45 15.73
CA LYS A 125 -17.01 -17.52 16.11
C LYS A 125 -17.64 -18.32 17.26
N ALA A 126 -17.55 -19.66 17.24
CA ALA A 126 -17.88 -20.48 18.41
C ALA A 126 -16.85 -20.24 19.52
N GLU A 127 -17.31 -20.12 20.78
CA GLU A 127 -16.44 -19.76 21.92
C GLU A 127 -15.30 -20.75 22.17
N GLU A 128 -15.50 -22.02 21.82
CA GLU A 128 -14.55 -23.11 22.04
C GLU A 128 -13.50 -23.28 20.93
N HIS A 129 -13.61 -22.53 19.83
CA HIS A 129 -12.72 -22.70 18.68
C HIS A 129 -11.40 -21.91 18.80
N THR A 130 -10.32 -22.48 18.24
CA THR A 130 -9.00 -21.85 18.11
C THR A 130 -9.02 -20.71 17.07
N GLY A 131 -8.16 -19.69 17.24
CA GLY A 131 -8.02 -18.62 16.27
C GLY A 131 -8.91 -17.40 16.56
N ILE A 132 -8.98 -16.47 15.60
CA ILE A 132 -9.76 -15.22 15.71
C ILE A 132 -11.01 -15.29 14.82
N SER A 133 -11.99 -14.41 15.09
CA SER A 133 -13.20 -14.35 14.26
C SER A 133 -12.89 -13.90 12.83
N PRO A 134 -13.76 -14.24 11.83
CA PRO A 134 -13.65 -13.75 10.47
C PRO A 134 -13.54 -12.23 10.39
N MET A 135 -14.32 -11.50 11.21
CA MET A 135 -14.26 -10.04 11.28
C MET A 135 -12.92 -9.54 11.83
N ALA A 136 -12.38 -10.14 12.90
CA ALA A 136 -11.09 -9.76 13.45
C ALA A 136 -9.94 -10.00 12.45
N SER A 137 -9.99 -11.11 11.69
CA SER A 137 -9.04 -11.38 10.61
C SER A 137 -9.17 -10.38 9.45
N PHE A 138 -10.40 -10.00 9.10
CA PHE A 138 -10.64 -8.94 8.12
C PHE A 138 -10.05 -7.61 8.59
N MET A 139 -10.27 -7.21 9.84
CA MET A 139 -9.70 -5.98 10.40
C MET A 139 -8.17 -6.02 10.42
N LEU A 140 -7.59 -7.16 10.79
CA LEU A 140 -6.13 -7.33 10.76
C LEU A 140 -5.57 -7.24 9.33
N SER A 141 -6.19 -7.88 8.36
CA SER A 141 -5.76 -7.80 6.95
C SER A 141 -5.99 -6.41 6.36
N THR A 142 -7.08 -5.73 6.75
CA THR A 142 -7.37 -4.36 6.32
C THR A 142 -6.39 -3.37 6.94
N ALA A 143 -6.00 -3.56 8.20
CA ALA A 143 -4.95 -2.77 8.85
C ALA A 143 -3.60 -2.82 8.12
N MET A 144 -3.33 -3.94 7.45
CA MET A 144 -2.11 -4.10 6.66
C MET A 144 -2.22 -3.47 5.25
N ARG A 145 -3.39 -3.57 4.64
CA ARG A 145 -3.65 -3.04 3.29
C ARG A 145 -3.95 -1.55 3.31
N VAL A 146 -4.96 -1.15 4.08
CA VAL A 146 -5.36 0.25 4.20
C VAL A 146 -4.32 0.98 5.05
N GLY A 147 -3.32 1.48 4.38
CA GLY A 147 -2.15 2.09 4.99
C GLY A 147 -1.79 3.43 4.34
N ALA A 148 -0.62 3.94 4.68
CA ALA A 148 -0.07 5.15 4.06
C ALA A 148 0.02 5.04 2.52
N GLY A 149 0.12 3.82 1.98
CA GLY A 149 0.14 3.53 0.55
C GLY A 149 -1.11 4.00 -0.20
N ASN A 150 -2.29 3.99 0.42
CA ASN A 150 -3.54 4.48 -0.16
C ASN A 150 -3.56 6.00 -0.35
N ILE A 151 -2.75 6.73 0.38
CA ILE A 151 -2.63 8.19 0.25
C ILE A 151 -1.37 8.52 -0.56
N VAL A 152 -0.20 8.24 -0.02
CA VAL A 152 1.09 8.61 -0.64
C VAL A 152 1.38 7.80 -1.90
N GLY A 153 0.99 6.51 -1.93
CA GLY A 153 1.14 5.66 -3.11
C GLY A 153 0.26 6.11 -4.27
N VAL A 154 -1.01 6.41 -4.01
CA VAL A 154 -1.96 6.92 -5.02
C VAL A 154 -1.53 8.29 -5.53
N THR A 155 -1.19 9.22 -4.61
CA THR A 155 -0.68 10.55 -4.96
C THR A 155 0.57 10.43 -5.82
N GLY A 156 1.51 9.55 -5.44
CA GLY A 156 2.72 9.29 -6.21
C GLY A 156 2.47 8.66 -7.59
N ALA A 157 1.50 7.74 -7.69
CA ALA A 157 1.11 7.16 -8.97
C ALA A 157 0.56 8.23 -9.94
N ILE A 158 -0.31 9.11 -9.43
CA ILE A 158 -0.91 10.19 -10.22
C ILE A 158 0.14 11.25 -10.57
N SER A 159 1.01 11.63 -9.64
CA SER A 159 2.07 12.62 -9.89
C SER A 159 3.07 12.15 -10.95
N THR A 160 3.35 10.86 -11.04
CA THR A 160 4.32 10.30 -11.99
C THR A 160 3.66 9.83 -13.30
N GLY A 161 2.52 9.15 -13.19
CA GLY A 161 1.84 8.51 -14.33
C GLY A 161 0.58 9.24 -14.81
N GLY A 162 0.25 10.39 -14.21
CA GLY A 162 -1.00 11.11 -14.46
C GLY A 162 -2.23 10.39 -13.91
N PRO A 163 -3.44 10.96 -14.09
CA PRO A 163 -4.70 10.36 -13.64
C PRO A 163 -4.95 8.95 -14.17
N GLY A 164 -4.43 8.63 -15.36
CA GLY A 164 -4.54 7.29 -15.98
C GLY A 164 -3.93 6.16 -15.14
N ALA A 165 -2.98 6.45 -14.26
CA ALA A 165 -2.43 5.47 -13.33
C ALA A 165 -3.52 4.87 -12.41
N LEU A 166 -4.52 5.66 -12.02
CA LEU A 166 -5.62 5.18 -11.19
C LEU A 166 -6.48 4.12 -11.90
N PHE A 167 -6.70 4.26 -13.22
CA PHE A 167 -7.37 3.22 -14.01
C PHE A 167 -6.63 1.89 -13.91
N TRP A 168 -5.31 1.91 -14.03
CA TRP A 168 -4.50 0.70 -13.95
C TRP A 168 -4.42 0.14 -12.52
N MET A 169 -4.59 0.96 -11.50
CA MET A 169 -4.82 0.48 -10.13
C MET A 169 -6.14 -0.29 -10.03
N TRP A 170 -7.22 0.18 -10.66
CA TRP A 170 -8.51 -0.55 -10.70
C TRP A 170 -8.38 -1.89 -11.40
N VAL A 171 -7.68 -1.95 -12.54
CA VAL A 171 -7.40 -3.19 -13.27
C VAL A 171 -6.62 -4.16 -12.38
N ALA A 172 -5.55 -3.69 -11.73
CA ALA A 172 -4.76 -4.48 -10.80
C ALA A 172 -5.61 -5.03 -9.65
N ALA A 173 -6.48 -4.21 -9.07
CA ALA A 173 -7.37 -4.61 -7.98
C ALA A 173 -8.41 -5.63 -8.44
N PHE A 174 -9.05 -5.42 -9.58
CA PHE A 174 -10.08 -6.31 -10.09
C PHE A 174 -9.54 -7.74 -10.30
N PHE A 175 -8.39 -7.87 -10.93
CA PHE A 175 -7.74 -9.17 -11.11
C PHE A 175 -7.03 -9.64 -9.85
N GLY A 176 -6.49 -8.72 -9.05
CA GLY A 176 -5.90 -8.98 -7.75
C GLY A 176 -6.88 -9.59 -6.75
N MET A 177 -8.18 -9.26 -6.82
CA MET A 177 -9.21 -9.90 -6.00
C MET A 177 -9.24 -11.42 -6.20
N ALA A 178 -9.14 -11.91 -7.44
CA ALA A 178 -9.10 -13.35 -7.71
C ALA A 178 -7.78 -13.98 -7.23
N THR A 179 -6.67 -13.27 -7.36
CA THR A 179 -5.38 -13.70 -6.82
C THR A 179 -5.42 -13.80 -5.30
N SER A 180 -5.96 -12.77 -4.63
CA SER A 180 -6.11 -12.74 -3.18
C SER A 180 -7.03 -13.84 -2.67
N PHE A 181 -8.07 -14.20 -3.43
CA PHE A 181 -8.91 -15.37 -3.14
C PHE A 181 -8.09 -16.66 -3.09
N ILE A 182 -7.26 -16.91 -4.12
CA ILE A 182 -6.46 -18.13 -4.20
C ILE A 182 -5.42 -18.19 -3.07
N GLU A 183 -4.63 -17.14 -2.89
CA GLU A 183 -3.56 -17.13 -1.87
C GLU A 183 -4.12 -17.27 -0.45
N SER A 184 -5.25 -16.64 -0.16
CA SER A 184 -5.89 -16.70 1.16
C SER A 184 -6.57 -18.05 1.42
N THR A 185 -7.15 -18.67 0.39
CA THR A 185 -7.67 -20.04 0.48
C THR A 185 -6.55 -21.04 0.74
N LEU A 186 -5.40 -20.90 0.05
CA LEU A 186 -4.22 -21.74 0.29
C LEU A 186 -3.66 -21.54 1.70
N SER A 187 -3.65 -20.31 2.17
CA SER A 187 -3.21 -20.00 3.52
C SER A 187 -4.08 -20.67 4.58
N GLN A 188 -5.38 -20.68 4.39
CA GLN A 188 -6.31 -21.40 5.26
C GLN A 188 -6.18 -22.93 5.16
N LEU A 189 -5.99 -23.47 3.96
CA LEU A 189 -5.83 -24.91 3.76
C LEU A 189 -4.59 -25.46 4.48
N PHE A 190 -3.51 -24.70 4.47
CA PHE A 190 -2.19 -25.14 4.98
C PHE A 190 -1.75 -24.42 6.25
N LYS A 191 -2.68 -23.83 6.99
CA LYS A 191 -2.38 -23.28 8.32
C LYS A 191 -2.04 -24.37 9.31
N GLU A 192 -1.27 -24.02 10.33
CA GLU A 192 -0.84 -24.90 11.41
C GLU A 192 -1.38 -24.37 12.74
N LYS A 193 -1.52 -25.25 13.75
CA LYS A 193 -1.93 -24.88 15.10
C LYS A 193 -0.70 -24.77 15.98
N GLU A 194 -0.46 -23.58 16.56
CA GLU A 194 0.59 -23.34 17.55
C GLU A 194 -0.06 -22.92 18.87
N GLY A 195 -0.12 -23.87 19.81
CA GLY A 195 -0.81 -23.62 21.08
C GLY A 195 -2.30 -23.34 20.85
N ASN A 196 -2.73 -22.14 21.24
CA ASN A 196 -4.14 -21.73 21.10
C ASN A 196 -4.37 -20.74 19.93
N GLU A 197 -3.44 -20.67 18.98
CA GLU A 197 -3.49 -19.79 17.82
C GLU A 197 -3.31 -20.59 16.53
N TYR A 198 -3.85 -20.08 15.42
CA TYR A 198 -3.47 -20.53 14.08
C TYR A 198 -2.35 -19.66 13.54
N VAL A 199 -1.41 -20.29 12.85
CA VAL A 199 -0.34 -19.64 12.11
C VAL A 199 -0.32 -20.15 10.67
N GLY A 200 0.11 -19.32 9.73
CA GLY A 200 0.13 -19.72 8.33
C GLY A 200 0.68 -18.59 7.44
N GLY A 201 0.24 -18.58 6.20
CA GLY A 201 0.68 -17.64 5.19
C GLY A 201 1.65 -18.25 4.20
N LEU A 202 2.27 -17.42 3.37
CA LEU A 202 3.16 -17.83 2.27
C LEU A 202 4.22 -18.85 2.71
N THR A 203 4.82 -18.66 3.87
CA THR A 203 5.86 -19.54 4.42
C THR A 203 5.38 -20.97 4.64
N HIS A 204 4.10 -21.16 4.98
CA HIS A 204 3.51 -22.45 5.29
C HIS A 204 2.96 -23.14 4.03
N TYR A 205 2.15 -22.43 3.23
CA TYR A 205 1.61 -23.06 2.04
C TYR A 205 2.67 -23.32 0.97
N ALA A 206 3.70 -22.47 0.83
CA ALA A 206 4.80 -22.74 -0.06
C ALA A 206 5.57 -24.00 0.36
N GLN A 207 5.88 -24.15 1.66
CA GLN A 207 6.49 -25.37 2.18
C GLN A 207 5.69 -26.61 1.78
N ARG A 208 4.37 -26.60 1.99
CA ARG A 208 3.48 -27.72 1.70
C ARG A 208 3.37 -28.01 0.20
N ILE A 209 3.23 -26.98 -0.63
CA ILE A 209 3.07 -27.09 -2.09
C ILE A 209 4.34 -27.67 -2.73
N PHE A 210 5.52 -27.27 -2.25
CA PHE A 210 6.82 -27.78 -2.75
C PHE A 210 7.32 -29.02 -1.99
N GLY A 211 6.42 -29.99 -1.73
CA GLY A 211 6.78 -31.30 -1.19
C GLY A 211 7.09 -31.31 0.30
N ASN A 212 6.54 -30.41 1.07
CA ASN A 212 6.77 -30.25 2.50
C ASN A 212 8.25 -29.99 2.87
N LEU A 213 9.00 -29.35 1.96
CA LEU A 213 10.40 -29.00 2.19
C LEU A 213 10.52 -27.84 3.18
N ARG A 214 10.91 -28.15 4.41
CA ARG A 214 11.07 -27.16 5.48
C ARG A 214 11.99 -25.99 5.09
N ILE A 215 13.03 -26.25 4.28
CA ILE A 215 13.95 -25.20 3.82
C ILE A 215 13.24 -24.10 3.02
N VAL A 216 12.24 -24.46 2.20
CA VAL A 216 11.46 -23.48 1.42
C VAL A 216 10.72 -22.53 2.37
N GLY A 217 10.04 -23.07 3.38
CA GLY A 217 9.37 -22.26 4.38
C GLY A 217 10.31 -21.35 5.17
N ILE A 218 11.50 -21.85 5.53
CA ILE A 218 12.52 -21.08 6.27
C ILE A 218 13.10 -19.96 5.40
N VAL A 219 13.48 -20.23 4.15
CA VAL A 219 14.03 -19.21 3.24
C VAL A 219 13.03 -18.07 3.03
N ILE A 220 11.76 -18.42 2.76
CA ILE A 220 10.70 -17.41 2.61
C ILE A 220 10.49 -16.65 3.92
N ALA A 221 10.54 -17.32 5.09
CA ALA A 221 10.40 -16.68 6.38
C ALA A 221 11.54 -15.69 6.67
N VAL A 222 12.78 -16.00 6.28
CA VAL A 222 13.93 -15.09 6.41
C VAL A 222 13.74 -13.86 5.53
N LEU A 223 13.36 -14.03 4.27
CA LEU A 223 13.07 -12.92 3.36
C LEU A 223 11.93 -12.05 3.91
N PHE A 224 10.87 -12.68 4.43
CA PHE A 224 9.73 -11.99 4.99
C PHE A 224 10.08 -11.22 6.28
N PHE A 225 10.92 -11.81 7.12
CA PHE A 225 11.43 -11.17 8.34
C PHE A 225 12.22 -9.90 7.99
N ILE A 226 13.15 -9.98 7.03
CA ILE A 226 13.92 -8.83 6.56
C ILE A 226 12.99 -7.75 6.00
N TYR A 227 12.08 -8.12 5.10
CA TYR A 227 11.12 -7.21 4.47
C TYR A 227 10.28 -6.44 5.50
N ARG A 228 9.74 -7.13 6.50
CA ARG A 228 8.89 -6.47 7.50
C ARG A 228 9.67 -5.66 8.50
N LEU A 229 10.91 -6.03 8.77
CA LEU A 229 11.77 -5.29 9.68
C LEU A 229 12.29 -3.99 9.03
N ASP A 230 12.67 -4.03 7.75
CA ASP A 230 13.09 -2.83 7.00
C ASP A 230 11.93 -1.86 6.71
N SER A 231 10.69 -2.35 6.69
CA SER A 231 9.49 -1.51 6.54
C SER A 231 9.16 -0.69 7.80
N VAL A 232 9.70 -1.05 8.97
CA VAL A 232 9.42 -0.33 10.24
C VAL A 232 9.84 1.15 10.17
N PRO A 233 11.05 1.53 9.74
CA PRO A 233 11.42 2.94 9.58
C PRO A 233 10.52 3.70 8.61
N VAL A 234 10.08 3.07 7.52
CA VAL A 234 9.20 3.68 6.51
C VAL A 234 7.85 4.06 7.13
N HIS A 235 7.21 3.12 7.83
CA HIS A 235 5.92 3.40 8.47
C HIS A 235 6.05 4.35 9.66
N THR A 236 7.16 4.30 10.39
CA THR A 236 7.47 5.28 11.44
C THR A 236 7.62 6.69 10.87
N PHE A 237 8.28 6.83 9.72
CA PHE A 237 8.36 8.09 8.99
C PHE A 237 6.96 8.67 8.66
N HIS A 238 6.05 7.84 8.16
CA HIS A 238 4.68 8.29 7.87
C HIS A 238 3.94 8.76 9.12
N LEU A 239 4.04 8.00 10.21
CA LEU A 239 3.44 8.37 11.49
C LEU A 239 4.02 9.69 12.03
N PHE A 240 5.34 9.84 11.94
CA PHE A 240 6.03 11.03 12.42
C PHE A 240 5.65 12.26 11.59
N THR A 241 5.64 12.15 10.27
CA THR A 241 5.22 13.24 9.36
C THR A 241 3.76 13.64 9.61
N ALA A 242 2.88 12.66 9.82
CA ALA A 242 1.50 12.93 10.19
C ALA A 242 1.38 13.76 11.48
N ALA A 243 2.11 13.35 12.53
CA ALA A 243 2.10 14.03 13.82
C ALA A 243 2.64 15.47 13.71
N ALA A 244 3.67 15.67 12.89
CA ALA A 244 4.21 17.00 12.60
C ALA A 244 3.21 17.88 11.85
N SER A 245 2.54 17.34 10.83
CA SER A 245 1.49 18.05 10.08
C SER A 245 0.30 18.43 10.98
N MET A 246 -0.09 17.53 11.90
CA MET A 246 -1.12 17.83 12.91
C MET A 246 -0.70 18.98 13.83
N ALA A 247 0.54 18.97 14.31
CA ALA A 247 1.06 20.03 15.16
C ALA A 247 1.02 21.39 14.44
N THR A 248 1.46 21.43 13.18
CA THR A 248 1.38 22.63 12.34
C THR A 248 -0.06 23.12 12.13
N SER A 249 -1.00 22.20 11.88
CA SER A 249 -2.43 22.56 11.70
C SER A 249 -3.06 23.11 12.99
N ILE A 250 -2.62 22.65 14.17
CA ILE A 250 -3.14 23.10 15.45
C ILE A 250 -2.56 24.46 15.86
N THR A 251 -1.25 24.65 15.66
CA THR A 251 -0.54 25.84 16.15
C THR A 251 -0.44 26.97 15.12
N GLY A 252 -0.62 26.65 13.84
CA GLY A 252 -0.36 27.57 12.72
C GLY A 252 1.13 27.82 12.44
N GLU A 253 2.04 27.17 13.20
CA GLU A 253 3.48 27.35 13.07
C GLU A 253 4.13 26.15 12.36
N VAL A 254 5.09 26.44 11.49
CA VAL A 254 5.92 25.42 10.85
C VAL A 254 7.15 25.18 11.71
N TYR A 255 7.23 24.00 12.30
CA TYR A 255 8.33 23.62 13.17
C TYR A 255 9.55 23.15 12.36
N SER A 256 10.74 23.57 12.79
CA SER A 256 11.99 22.96 12.31
C SER A 256 12.04 21.50 12.74
N THR A 257 12.60 20.62 11.90
CA THR A 257 12.80 19.19 12.24
C THR A 257 13.70 18.98 13.47
N GLN A 258 14.49 19.99 13.85
CA GLN A 258 15.34 19.98 15.05
C GLN A 258 14.67 20.62 16.27
N SER A 259 13.38 20.96 16.20
CA SER A 259 12.67 21.54 17.34
C SER A 259 12.43 20.51 18.45
N PRO A 260 12.29 20.95 19.73
CA PRO A 260 11.97 20.07 20.85
C PRO A 260 10.70 19.22 20.62
N LEU A 261 9.75 19.73 19.83
CA LEU A 261 8.52 19.02 19.46
C LEU A 261 8.84 17.68 18.78
N TYR A 262 9.77 17.67 17.83
CA TYR A 262 10.11 16.46 17.07
C TYR A 262 10.76 15.39 17.95
N TYR A 263 11.59 15.79 18.92
CA TYR A 263 12.16 14.85 19.89
C TYR A 263 11.08 14.29 20.84
N ALA A 264 10.16 15.14 21.28
CA ALA A 264 9.02 14.69 22.10
C ALA A 264 8.13 13.70 21.35
N LEU A 265 7.79 13.99 20.08
CA LEU A 265 7.03 13.08 19.21
C LEU A 265 7.73 11.73 19.04
N ALA A 266 9.06 11.73 18.82
CA ALA A 266 9.85 10.50 18.71
C ALA A 266 9.71 9.63 19.96
N VAL A 267 9.85 10.22 21.14
CA VAL A 267 9.70 9.50 22.41
C VAL A 267 8.29 8.93 22.57
N VAL A 268 7.25 9.72 22.28
CA VAL A 268 5.85 9.28 22.36
C VAL A 268 5.57 8.11 21.42
N ILE A 269 6.06 8.16 20.18
CA ILE A 269 5.87 7.10 19.19
C ILE A 269 6.54 5.81 19.66
N VAL A 270 7.82 5.87 20.04
CA VAL A 270 8.60 4.70 20.47
C VAL A 270 8.00 4.06 21.73
N VAL A 271 7.64 4.86 22.72
CA VAL A 271 7.05 4.37 23.98
C VAL A 271 5.67 3.75 23.73
N SER A 272 4.81 4.41 22.96
CA SER A 272 3.48 3.90 22.62
C SER A 272 3.56 2.59 21.86
N LEU A 273 4.44 2.50 20.86
CA LEU A 273 4.68 1.29 20.10
C LEU A 273 5.17 0.14 21.00
N GLY A 274 6.17 0.41 21.84
CA GLY A 274 6.69 -0.56 22.81
C GLY A 274 5.59 -1.07 23.75
N PHE A 275 4.82 -0.15 24.37
CA PHE A 275 3.74 -0.51 25.28
C PHE A 275 2.70 -1.43 24.65
N ILE A 276 2.33 -1.19 23.38
CA ILE A 276 1.35 -2.03 22.67
C ILE A 276 1.96 -3.39 22.32
N LEU A 277 3.15 -3.42 21.73
CA LEU A 277 3.80 -4.65 21.26
C LEU A 277 4.11 -5.63 22.39
N PHE A 278 4.63 -5.14 23.52
CA PHE A 278 4.93 -6.00 24.67
C PHE A 278 3.68 -6.57 25.36
N GLY A 279 2.50 -6.04 25.03
CA GLY A 279 1.22 -6.67 25.39
C GLY A 279 0.83 -7.89 24.55
N GLY A 280 1.62 -8.20 23.51
CA GLY A 280 1.43 -9.36 22.65
C GLY A 280 0.31 -9.21 21.63
N MET A 281 0.08 -10.29 20.87
CA MET A 281 -0.93 -10.36 19.80
C MET A 281 -2.30 -9.88 20.28
N SER A 282 -2.75 -10.30 21.45
CA SER A 282 -4.06 -9.91 22.00
C SER A 282 -4.21 -8.39 22.18
N ARG A 283 -3.15 -7.70 22.59
CA ARG A 283 -3.20 -6.23 22.74
C ARG A 283 -3.15 -5.56 21.37
N VAL A 284 -2.30 -6.02 20.47
CA VAL A 284 -2.22 -5.49 19.11
C VAL A 284 -3.58 -5.63 18.43
N THR A 285 -4.20 -6.81 18.47
CA THR A 285 -5.53 -7.04 17.87
C THR A 285 -6.59 -6.13 18.48
N LYS A 286 -6.64 -5.99 19.82
CA LYS A 286 -7.60 -5.08 20.48
C LYS A 286 -7.43 -3.61 20.09
N VAL A 287 -6.19 -3.19 19.81
CA VAL A 287 -5.90 -1.82 19.35
C VAL A 287 -6.33 -1.67 17.90
N THR A 288 -5.94 -2.59 17.02
CA THR A 288 -6.30 -2.55 15.59
C THR A 288 -7.81 -2.66 15.36
N ASP A 289 -8.51 -3.52 16.10
CA ASP A 289 -9.98 -3.68 16.02
C ASP A 289 -10.74 -2.37 16.31
N LYS A 290 -10.17 -1.47 17.10
CA LYS A 290 -10.75 -0.17 17.38
C LYS A 290 -10.27 0.92 16.42
N MET A 291 -8.98 0.92 16.11
CA MET A 291 -8.36 1.96 15.29
C MET A 291 -8.78 1.86 13.82
N VAL A 292 -8.81 0.64 13.27
CA VAL A 292 -9.10 0.43 11.83
C VAL A 292 -10.47 0.95 11.42
N PRO A 293 -11.58 0.64 12.12
CA PRO A 293 -12.88 1.20 11.76
C PRO A 293 -12.91 2.73 11.88
N VAL A 294 -12.31 3.29 12.94
CA VAL A 294 -12.30 4.74 13.17
C VAL A 294 -11.54 5.46 12.05
N MET A 295 -10.34 4.98 11.70
CA MET A 295 -9.53 5.60 10.65
C MET A 295 -10.18 5.43 9.26
N ALA A 296 -10.67 4.22 8.93
CA ALA A 296 -11.22 3.93 7.61
C ALA A 296 -12.56 4.64 7.38
N VAL A 297 -13.49 4.55 8.35
CA VAL A 297 -14.79 5.22 8.26
C VAL A 297 -14.61 6.73 8.32
N GLY A 298 -13.77 7.23 9.21
CA GLY A 298 -13.50 8.66 9.31
C GLY A 298 -12.90 9.23 8.04
N TYR A 299 -11.89 8.55 7.46
CA TYR A 299 -11.32 8.92 6.17
C TYR A 299 -12.37 8.90 5.04
N LEU A 300 -13.18 7.83 4.99
CA LEU A 300 -14.26 7.72 4.03
C LEU A 300 -15.24 8.88 4.15
N VAL A 301 -15.68 9.22 5.37
CA VAL A 301 -16.60 10.34 5.61
C VAL A 301 -16.00 11.67 5.17
N LEU A 302 -14.74 11.94 5.56
CA LEU A 302 -14.04 13.16 5.13
C LEU A 302 -14.02 13.30 3.62
N VAL A 303 -13.55 12.26 2.91
CA VAL A 303 -13.42 12.34 1.46
C VAL A 303 -14.78 12.34 0.76
N MET A 304 -15.79 11.65 1.32
CA MET A 304 -17.15 11.73 0.80
C MET A 304 -17.75 13.15 0.93
N ILE A 305 -17.44 13.88 2.00
CA ILE A 305 -17.81 15.30 2.12
C ILE A 305 -17.16 16.09 0.97
N LEU A 306 -15.87 15.90 0.70
CA LEU A 306 -15.19 16.57 -0.42
C LEU A 306 -15.80 16.22 -1.78
N VAL A 307 -16.16 14.94 -2.00
CA VAL A 307 -16.85 14.50 -3.22
C VAL A 307 -18.21 15.18 -3.37
N VAL A 308 -18.98 15.25 -2.30
CA VAL A 308 -20.32 15.91 -2.31
C VAL A 308 -20.18 17.42 -2.58
N CYS A 309 -19.22 18.07 -1.93
CA CYS A 309 -18.94 19.50 -2.18
C CYS A 309 -18.50 19.76 -3.62
N ASN A 310 -17.90 18.78 -4.28
CA ASN A 310 -17.37 18.87 -5.64
C ASN A 310 -18.08 17.89 -6.61
N VAL A 311 -19.37 17.62 -6.40
CA VAL A 311 -20.12 16.61 -7.18
C VAL A 311 -20.11 16.87 -8.68
N THR A 312 -20.09 18.13 -9.11
CA THR A 312 -20.01 18.56 -10.50
C THR A 312 -18.69 18.16 -11.17
N SER A 313 -17.65 17.88 -10.41
CA SER A 313 -16.34 17.44 -10.90
C SER A 313 -16.25 15.92 -11.15
N ILE A 314 -17.25 15.13 -10.72
CA ILE A 314 -17.25 13.68 -10.90
C ILE A 314 -17.12 13.27 -12.40
N PRO A 315 -17.87 13.84 -13.36
CA PRO A 315 -17.69 13.49 -14.78
C PRO A 315 -16.29 13.82 -15.29
N ALA A 316 -15.74 14.98 -14.89
CA ALA A 316 -14.37 15.39 -15.25
C ALA A 316 -13.32 14.44 -14.67
N PHE A 317 -13.52 13.97 -13.43
CA PHE A 317 -12.67 12.98 -12.80
C PHE A 317 -12.60 11.69 -13.61
N PHE A 318 -13.72 11.07 -13.93
CA PHE A 318 -13.72 9.85 -14.73
C PHE A 318 -13.18 10.08 -16.14
N ALA A 319 -13.50 11.22 -16.77
CA ALA A 319 -12.95 11.59 -18.07
C ALA A 319 -11.41 11.72 -18.02
N SER A 320 -10.85 12.31 -16.96
CA SER A 320 -9.39 12.45 -16.79
C SER A 320 -8.71 11.10 -16.55
N VAL A 321 -9.32 10.22 -15.75
CA VAL A 321 -8.78 8.89 -15.42
C VAL A 321 -8.82 7.97 -16.66
N ILE A 322 -9.98 7.86 -17.32
CA ILE A 322 -10.12 7.00 -18.50
C ILE A 322 -9.34 7.59 -19.68
N GLY A 323 -9.47 8.90 -19.94
CA GLY A 323 -8.73 9.59 -20.99
C GLY A 323 -7.21 9.49 -20.79
N GLY A 324 -6.73 9.67 -19.54
CA GLY A 324 -5.31 9.54 -19.21
C GLY A 324 -4.76 8.13 -19.38
N ALA A 325 -5.61 7.09 -19.23
CA ALA A 325 -5.21 5.70 -19.41
C ALA A 325 -5.07 5.28 -20.87
N PHE A 326 -5.80 5.92 -21.81
CA PHE A 326 -5.93 5.46 -23.19
C PHE A 326 -5.65 6.52 -24.25
N LYS A 327 -5.10 7.69 -23.91
CA LYS A 327 -4.74 8.70 -24.91
C LYS A 327 -3.77 8.13 -25.95
N PRO A 328 -4.05 8.27 -27.27
CA PRO A 328 -3.16 7.78 -28.32
C PRO A 328 -1.74 8.36 -28.19
N ASP A 329 -1.61 9.65 -27.90
CA ASP A 329 -0.31 10.30 -27.70
C ASP A 329 0.46 9.71 -26.51
N ALA A 330 -0.23 9.28 -25.46
CA ALA A 330 0.38 8.57 -24.34
C ALA A 330 0.84 7.16 -24.74
N ILE A 331 0.05 6.45 -25.54
CA ILE A 331 0.36 5.09 -26.02
C ILE A 331 1.63 5.11 -26.90
N PHE A 332 1.73 6.05 -27.83
CA PHE A 332 2.87 6.16 -28.74
C PHE A 332 4.05 6.97 -28.17
N GLY A 333 3.80 7.84 -27.17
CA GLY A 333 4.81 8.66 -26.51
C GLY A 333 5.47 8.05 -25.28
N GLY A 334 5.19 6.77 -24.93
CA GLY A 334 5.77 6.10 -23.75
C GLY A 334 5.10 6.43 -22.41
N MET A 335 4.26 7.46 -22.32
CA MET A 335 3.55 7.82 -21.08
C MET A 335 2.53 6.76 -20.65
N PHE A 336 1.99 6.00 -21.59
CA PHE A 336 1.11 4.87 -21.31
C PHE A 336 1.81 3.82 -20.42
N GLY A 337 3.05 3.45 -20.77
CA GLY A 337 3.83 2.51 -19.97
C GLY A 337 4.10 3.01 -18.56
N ILE A 338 4.36 4.30 -18.38
CA ILE A 338 4.55 4.90 -17.06
C ILE A 338 3.27 4.81 -16.24
N ALA A 339 2.12 5.23 -16.78
CA ALA A 339 0.83 5.15 -16.11
C ALA A 339 0.46 3.70 -15.74
N LEU A 340 0.67 2.76 -16.67
CA LEU A 340 0.45 1.33 -16.48
C LEU A 340 1.33 0.77 -15.34
N ILE A 341 2.66 0.98 -15.42
CA ILE A 341 3.61 0.43 -14.45
C ILE A 341 3.36 1.05 -13.06
N GLN A 342 3.21 2.37 -12.98
CA GLN A 342 2.97 3.06 -11.72
C GLN A 342 1.61 2.66 -11.12
N GLY A 343 0.58 2.56 -11.94
CA GLY A 343 -0.74 2.12 -11.49
C GLY A 343 -0.71 0.70 -10.92
N ILE A 344 -0.12 -0.25 -11.64
CA ILE A 344 -0.04 -1.65 -11.16
C ILE A 344 0.89 -1.78 -9.95
N LYS A 345 2.06 -1.14 -9.98
CA LYS A 345 3.02 -1.15 -8.88
C LYS A 345 2.42 -0.57 -7.59
N ARG A 346 1.75 0.59 -7.68
CA ARG A 346 1.14 1.24 -6.51
C ARG A 346 -0.17 0.58 -6.10
N GLY A 347 -0.93 0.03 -7.04
CA GLY A 347 -2.09 -0.81 -6.74
C GLY A 347 -1.69 -2.06 -5.94
N LEU A 348 -0.63 -2.75 -6.36
CA LEU A 348 -0.07 -3.89 -5.62
C LEU A 348 0.41 -3.49 -4.23
N LEU A 349 1.15 -2.38 -4.12
CA LEU A 349 1.63 -1.88 -2.82
C LEU A 349 0.48 -1.55 -1.86
N SER A 350 -0.66 -1.09 -2.39
CA SER A 350 -1.86 -0.81 -1.61
C SER A 350 -2.55 -2.09 -1.16
N ASN A 351 -2.96 -2.95 -2.10
CA ASN A 351 -3.81 -4.10 -1.78
C ASN A 351 -3.08 -5.41 -1.45
N GLU A 352 -1.77 -5.45 -1.61
CA GLU A 352 -0.89 -6.61 -1.35
C GLU A 352 -1.29 -7.92 -2.06
N ALA A 353 -2.20 -7.88 -3.05
CA ALA A 353 -2.67 -9.08 -3.75
C ALA A 353 -1.59 -9.66 -4.68
N GLY A 354 -1.26 -10.93 -4.48
CA GLY A 354 -0.20 -11.62 -5.23
C GLY A 354 1.19 -11.55 -4.59
N MET A 355 1.33 -10.86 -3.45
CA MET A 355 2.58 -10.84 -2.68
C MET A 355 2.62 -11.93 -1.59
N GLY A 356 1.47 -12.49 -1.23
CA GLY A 356 1.38 -13.46 -0.14
C GLY A 356 1.50 -12.87 1.27
N THR A 357 1.60 -11.56 1.41
CA THR A 357 1.82 -10.86 2.69
C THR A 357 0.58 -10.87 3.57
N ALA A 358 -0.58 -10.51 3.02
CA ALA A 358 -1.86 -10.51 3.74
C ALA A 358 -2.35 -11.93 4.11
N THR A 359 -1.72 -12.96 3.56
CA THR A 359 -2.09 -14.36 3.80
C THR A 359 -1.85 -14.81 5.24
N MET A 360 -0.93 -14.17 5.97
CA MET A 360 -0.72 -14.43 7.39
C MET A 360 -1.94 -14.02 8.22
N ALA A 361 -2.55 -12.87 7.93
CA ALA A 361 -3.80 -12.45 8.56
C ALA A 361 -4.96 -13.39 8.20
N ALA A 362 -4.99 -13.88 6.96
CA ALA A 362 -6.00 -14.83 6.52
C ALA A 362 -5.90 -16.18 7.27
N ALA A 363 -4.68 -16.64 7.58
CA ALA A 363 -4.44 -17.93 8.23
C ALA A 363 -4.99 -18.00 9.66
N VAL A 364 -4.89 -16.92 10.43
CA VAL A 364 -5.24 -16.91 11.86
C VAL A 364 -6.74 -16.95 12.12
N ALA A 365 -7.55 -16.79 11.07
CA ALA A 365 -9.00 -16.84 11.17
C ALA A 365 -9.53 -18.26 11.42
N ASP A 366 -10.56 -18.34 12.23
CA ASP A 366 -11.40 -19.53 12.36
C ASP A 366 -12.61 -19.41 11.45
N ASN A 367 -12.64 -20.25 10.42
CA ASN A 367 -13.71 -20.34 9.42
C ASN A 367 -14.23 -21.78 9.34
N ASP A 368 -15.46 -21.96 8.90
CA ASP A 368 -16.02 -23.31 8.68
C ASP A 368 -15.45 -23.95 7.41
N HIS A 369 -15.05 -23.12 6.46
CA HIS A 369 -14.50 -23.57 5.17
C HIS A 369 -13.35 -22.68 4.73
N PRO A 370 -12.23 -23.23 4.16
CA PRO A 370 -11.06 -22.45 3.76
C PRO A 370 -11.35 -21.30 2.77
N VAL A 371 -12.28 -21.51 1.84
CA VAL A 371 -12.64 -20.50 0.82
C VAL A 371 -13.38 -19.30 1.40
N GLU A 372 -13.96 -19.40 2.59
CA GLU A 372 -14.66 -18.29 3.22
C GLU A 372 -13.70 -17.13 3.48
N GLN A 373 -12.47 -17.44 3.90
CA GLN A 373 -11.45 -16.41 4.07
C GLN A 373 -10.99 -15.83 2.71
N GLY A 374 -10.97 -16.66 1.67
CA GLY A 374 -10.75 -16.17 0.31
C GLY A 374 -11.79 -15.13 -0.12
N PHE A 375 -13.09 -15.38 0.17
CA PHE A 375 -14.16 -14.41 -0.13
C PHE A 375 -14.03 -13.11 0.67
N ILE A 376 -13.64 -13.20 1.93
CA ILE A 376 -13.39 -12.04 2.80
C ILE A 376 -12.26 -11.19 2.22
N GLN A 377 -11.19 -11.82 1.75
CA GLN A 377 -10.03 -11.10 1.21
C GLN A 377 -10.31 -10.46 -0.16
N VAL A 378 -11.23 -11.02 -0.97
CA VAL A 378 -11.78 -10.33 -2.15
C VAL A 378 -12.40 -9.00 -1.75
N PHE A 379 -13.24 -9.01 -0.71
CA PHE A 379 -13.89 -7.78 -0.21
C PHE A 379 -12.88 -6.79 0.37
N SER A 380 -11.84 -7.26 1.06
CA SER A 380 -10.77 -6.41 1.58
C SER A 380 -10.01 -5.67 0.47
N VAL A 381 -9.64 -6.35 -0.62
CA VAL A 381 -8.99 -5.73 -1.80
C VAL A 381 -9.92 -4.69 -2.45
N PHE A 382 -11.22 -4.99 -2.54
CA PHE A 382 -12.20 -4.06 -3.09
C PHE A 382 -12.28 -2.77 -2.27
N ILE A 383 -12.40 -2.87 -0.95
CA ILE A 383 -12.45 -1.69 -0.06
C ILE A 383 -11.16 -0.89 -0.19
N ASP A 384 -10.00 -1.54 -0.15
CA ASP A 384 -8.71 -0.88 -0.20
C ASP A 384 -8.52 -0.07 -1.49
N THR A 385 -8.63 -0.71 -2.63
CA THR A 385 -8.22 -0.08 -3.88
C THR A 385 -9.39 0.52 -4.65
N ILE A 386 -10.53 -0.18 -4.76
CA ILE A 386 -11.67 0.36 -5.53
C ILE A 386 -12.37 1.48 -4.77
N ILE A 387 -12.43 1.43 -3.43
CA ILE A 387 -13.06 2.49 -2.66
C ILE A 387 -12.02 3.52 -2.20
N ILE A 388 -11.12 3.16 -1.30
CA ILE A 388 -10.24 4.12 -0.61
C ILE A 388 -9.26 4.79 -1.58
N SER A 389 -8.58 4.01 -2.43
CA SER A 389 -7.64 4.61 -3.40
C SER A 389 -8.33 5.45 -4.46
N THR A 390 -9.58 5.11 -4.86
CA THR A 390 -10.37 5.95 -5.78
C THR A 390 -10.73 7.29 -5.15
N LEU A 391 -11.12 7.29 -3.90
CA LEU A 391 -11.44 8.52 -3.16
C LEU A 391 -10.21 9.42 -3.02
N THR A 392 -9.06 8.85 -2.67
CA THR A 392 -7.78 9.58 -2.68
C THR A 392 -7.47 10.14 -4.06
N GLY A 393 -7.64 9.30 -5.09
CA GLY A 393 -7.44 9.69 -6.49
C GLY A 393 -8.35 10.83 -6.93
N PHE A 394 -9.61 10.85 -6.48
CA PHE A 394 -10.53 11.96 -6.73
C PHE A 394 -9.98 13.27 -6.18
N VAL A 395 -9.57 13.27 -4.91
CA VAL A 395 -9.02 14.46 -4.26
C VAL A 395 -7.80 14.98 -5.02
N VAL A 396 -6.84 14.12 -5.32
CA VAL A 396 -5.59 14.52 -5.99
C VAL A 396 -5.84 14.98 -7.43
N CYS A 397 -6.68 14.26 -8.20
CA CYS A 397 -6.96 14.62 -9.58
C CYS A 397 -7.72 15.93 -9.71
N MET A 398 -8.73 16.15 -8.86
CA MET A 398 -9.61 17.32 -8.99
C MET A 398 -8.95 18.60 -8.46
N ALA A 399 -8.06 18.49 -7.48
CA ALA A 399 -7.24 19.63 -7.05
C ALA A 399 -6.20 20.04 -8.11
N ALA A 400 -5.78 19.09 -8.97
CA ALA A 400 -4.84 19.28 -10.07
C ALA A 400 -3.45 19.89 -9.67
N LEU A 401 -3.09 19.83 -8.39
CA LEU A 401 -1.78 20.30 -7.91
C LEU A 401 -0.63 19.45 -8.44
N TRP A 402 -0.89 18.19 -8.75
CA TRP A 402 0.07 17.25 -9.33
C TRP A 402 0.60 17.68 -10.71
N ALA A 403 -0.12 18.55 -11.43
CA ALA A 403 0.23 19.03 -12.75
C ALA A 403 0.98 20.38 -12.71
N ASP A 404 1.34 20.89 -11.54
CA ASP A 404 2.06 22.15 -11.40
C ASP A 404 3.51 22.00 -11.90
N PRO A 405 3.89 22.65 -13.01
CA PRO A 405 5.22 22.53 -13.58
C PRO A 405 6.32 23.21 -12.74
N SER A 406 5.95 24.01 -11.75
CA SER A 406 6.89 24.66 -10.84
C SER A 406 7.49 23.72 -9.80
N VAL A 407 6.92 22.51 -9.67
CA VAL A 407 7.32 21.52 -8.67
C VAL A 407 7.90 20.29 -9.35
N ASP A 408 9.14 19.95 -9.05
CA ASP A 408 9.74 18.69 -9.46
C ASP A 408 9.27 17.55 -8.53
N TRP A 409 8.15 16.98 -8.88
CA TRP A 409 7.49 15.91 -8.11
C TRP A 409 8.27 14.59 -8.11
N ALA A 410 9.21 14.42 -9.02
CA ALA A 410 10.02 13.20 -9.11
C ALA A 410 11.10 13.15 -8.02
N THR A 411 11.56 14.32 -7.56
CA THR A 411 12.67 14.42 -6.59
C THR A 411 12.23 14.54 -5.13
N LEU A 412 10.92 14.65 -4.84
CA LEU A 412 10.44 15.02 -3.51
C LEU A 412 9.55 13.90 -2.90
N SER A 413 10.17 12.91 -2.27
CA SER A 413 9.44 11.81 -1.61
C SER A 413 8.51 12.28 -0.48
N ASN A 414 8.87 13.36 0.22
CA ASN A 414 8.09 13.93 1.33
C ASN A 414 6.90 14.78 0.85
N VAL A 415 6.90 15.21 -0.39
CA VAL A 415 5.90 16.13 -0.95
C VAL A 415 4.57 15.44 -1.26
N LYS A 416 4.54 14.13 -1.38
CA LYS A 416 3.31 13.39 -1.73
C LYS A 416 2.20 13.56 -0.71
N ILE A 417 2.52 13.57 0.58
CA ILE A 417 1.53 13.83 1.62
C ILE A 417 1.10 15.30 1.61
N ASP A 418 2.04 16.22 1.39
CA ASP A 418 1.75 17.65 1.34
C ASP A 418 0.84 17.98 0.13
N ILE A 419 1.06 17.35 -1.03
CA ILE A 419 0.15 17.46 -2.18
C ILE A 419 -1.27 17.03 -1.80
N PHE A 420 -1.39 15.91 -1.11
CA PHE A 420 -2.69 15.38 -0.70
C PHE A 420 -3.40 16.32 0.27
N LEU A 421 -2.69 16.82 1.30
CA LEU A 421 -3.26 17.73 2.29
C LEU A 421 -3.65 19.07 1.66
N GLN A 422 -2.81 19.66 0.81
CA GLN A 422 -3.13 20.87 0.05
C GLN A 422 -4.27 20.64 -0.95
N SER A 423 -4.39 19.44 -1.51
CA SER A 423 -5.52 19.08 -2.37
C SER A 423 -6.84 19.08 -1.59
N ILE A 424 -6.83 18.61 -0.34
CA ILE A 424 -8.01 18.72 0.55
C ILE A 424 -8.37 20.16 0.77
N GLU A 425 -7.41 20.99 1.17
CA GLU A 425 -7.62 22.43 1.42
C GLU A 425 -8.22 23.12 0.19
N LYS A 426 -7.67 22.85 -1.01
CA LYS A 426 -8.15 23.43 -2.27
C LYS A 426 -9.59 23.03 -2.62
N LEU A 427 -10.01 21.82 -2.27
CA LEU A 427 -11.37 21.32 -2.57
C LEU A 427 -12.41 21.66 -1.51
N MET A 428 -12.02 22.20 -0.38
CA MET A 428 -12.94 22.67 0.65
C MET A 428 -13.60 24.01 0.24
N PRO A 429 -14.77 24.36 0.82
CA PRO A 429 -15.53 25.56 0.43
C PRO A 429 -14.89 26.91 0.80
N GLY A 430 -13.62 26.96 1.20
CA GLY A 430 -12.91 28.21 1.51
C GLY A 430 -13.22 28.78 2.90
N ASN A 431 -13.57 27.94 3.86
CA ASN A 431 -13.72 28.31 5.26
C ASN A 431 -12.48 27.85 6.04
N THR A 432 -11.59 28.78 6.39
CA THR A 432 -10.31 28.51 7.04
C THR A 432 -10.42 27.57 8.27
N PHE A 433 -11.51 27.65 9.03
CA PHE A 433 -11.71 26.79 10.19
C PHE A 433 -12.04 25.34 9.78
N LEU A 434 -12.91 25.16 8.79
CA LEU A 434 -13.26 23.83 8.27
C LEU A 434 -12.09 23.20 7.52
N ASP A 435 -11.33 24.01 6.77
CA ASP A 435 -10.13 23.57 6.04
C ASP A 435 -9.09 23.02 7.02
N ASN A 436 -8.81 23.73 8.11
CA ASN A 436 -7.89 23.27 9.16
C ASN A 436 -8.36 21.97 9.83
N ILE A 437 -9.67 21.84 10.14
CA ILE A 437 -10.23 20.60 10.70
C ILE A 437 -10.08 19.44 9.70
N ALA A 438 -10.35 19.66 8.42
CA ALA A 438 -10.24 18.63 7.39
C ALA A 438 -8.79 18.17 7.24
N VAL A 439 -7.83 19.07 7.18
CA VAL A 439 -6.39 18.77 7.11
C VAL A 439 -5.90 18.07 8.36
N LEU A 440 -6.32 18.53 9.55
CA LEU A 440 -5.99 17.88 10.83
C LEU A 440 -6.51 16.45 10.87
N PHE A 441 -7.75 16.23 10.44
CA PHE A 441 -8.36 14.91 10.43
C PHE A 441 -7.71 13.98 9.37
N ALA A 442 -7.38 14.51 8.19
CA ALA A 442 -6.65 13.76 7.16
C ALA A 442 -5.25 13.35 7.63
N SER A 443 -4.54 14.26 8.30
CA SER A 443 -3.23 13.98 8.90
C SER A 443 -3.33 12.90 9.99
N LEU A 444 -4.35 12.99 10.85
CA LEU A 444 -4.63 11.97 11.86
C LEU A 444 -4.90 10.61 11.22
N ALA A 445 -5.78 10.54 10.21
CA ALA A 445 -6.10 9.29 9.51
C ALA A 445 -4.84 8.69 8.86
N TYR A 446 -4.01 9.52 8.22
CA TYR A 446 -2.74 9.10 7.64
C TYR A 446 -1.77 8.54 8.70
N GLY A 447 -1.66 9.19 9.84
CA GLY A 447 -0.85 8.71 10.97
C GLY A 447 -1.34 7.37 11.51
N LEU A 448 -2.66 7.22 11.68
CA LEU A 448 -3.28 5.97 12.12
C LEU A 448 -3.07 4.84 11.10
N PHE A 449 -3.15 5.12 9.80
CA PHE A 449 -2.83 4.15 8.74
C PHE A 449 -1.37 3.67 8.84
N GLY A 450 -0.42 4.58 9.02
CA GLY A 450 0.99 4.23 9.23
C GLY A 450 1.19 3.39 10.49
N PHE A 451 0.55 3.77 11.59
CA PHE A 451 0.70 3.10 12.88
C PHE A 451 0.11 1.68 12.90
N THR A 452 -1.07 1.48 12.30
CA THR A 452 -1.67 0.14 12.23
C THR A 452 -0.87 -0.81 11.34
N THR A 453 -0.34 -0.31 10.21
CA THR A 453 0.55 -1.09 9.34
C THR A 453 1.87 -1.44 10.04
N LEU A 454 2.42 -0.51 10.83
CA LEU A 454 3.61 -0.75 11.66
C LEU A 454 3.39 -1.87 12.68
N LEU A 455 2.27 -1.82 13.41
CA LEU A 455 1.90 -2.87 14.39
C LEU A 455 1.74 -4.24 13.72
N GLY A 456 0.99 -4.33 12.64
CA GLY A 456 0.77 -5.57 11.91
C GLY A 456 2.05 -6.12 11.28
N GLY A 457 2.92 -5.24 10.75
CA GLY A 457 4.21 -5.62 10.18
C GLY A 457 5.12 -6.30 11.20
N ILE A 458 5.21 -5.77 12.42
CA ILE A 458 6.03 -6.36 13.49
C ILE A 458 5.46 -7.72 13.94
N VAL A 459 4.13 -7.86 14.02
CA VAL A 459 3.49 -9.15 14.31
C VAL A 459 3.85 -10.20 13.25
N PHE A 460 3.89 -9.82 11.98
CA PHE A 460 4.29 -10.73 10.91
C PHE A 460 5.79 -11.08 10.98
N CYS A 461 6.64 -10.14 11.45
CA CYS A 461 8.02 -10.47 11.81
C CYS A 461 8.07 -11.54 12.91
N GLU A 462 7.22 -11.45 13.94
CA GLU A 462 7.18 -12.43 15.04
C GLU A 462 6.85 -13.83 14.52
N ILE A 463 5.84 -13.95 13.64
CA ILE A 463 5.44 -15.23 13.01
C ILE A 463 6.61 -15.79 12.20
N SER A 464 7.25 -14.96 11.38
CA SER A 464 8.39 -15.38 10.54
C SER A 464 9.58 -15.81 11.39
N ALA A 465 9.95 -15.06 12.43
CA ALA A 465 11.05 -15.39 13.33
C ALA A 465 10.78 -16.68 14.11
N THR A 466 9.53 -16.92 14.52
CA THR A 466 9.13 -18.17 15.17
C THR A 466 9.28 -19.35 14.22
N LYS A 467 8.89 -19.19 12.95
CA LYS A 467 9.06 -20.24 11.91
C LYS A 467 10.53 -20.56 11.65
N ILE A 468 11.43 -19.56 11.67
CA ILE A 468 12.87 -19.74 11.48
C ILE A 468 13.49 -20.50 12.66
N THR A 469 13.20 -20.05 13.88
CA THR A 469 13.90 -20.52 15.08
C THR A 469 13.23 -21.73 15.76
N GLY A 470 11.93 -21.92 15.53
CA GLY A 470 11.11 -22.88 16.28
C GLY A 470 10.89 -22.49 17.75
N ASN A 471 11.30 -21.29 18.16
CA ASN A 471 11.22 -20.85 19.57
C ASN A 471 10.32 -19.60 19.70
N PRO A 472 9.16 -19.69 20.37
CA PRO A 472 8.24 -18.56 20.51
C PRO A 472 8.82 -17.40 21.33
N LYS A 473 9.87 -17.61 22.13
CA LYS A 473 10.52 -16.53 22.91
C LYS A 473 11.21 -15.49 22.01
N ILE A 474 11.52 -15.84 20.74
CA ILE A 474 12.10 -14.91 19.77
C ILE A 474 11.20 -13.69 19.54
N ARG A 475 9.88 -13.82 19.77
CA ARG A 475 8.91 -12.73 19.65
C ARG A 475 9.29 -11.51 20.50
N TYR A 476 9.84 -11.71 21.70
CA TYR A 476 10.30 -10.59 22.55
C TYR A 476 11.49 -9.84 21.93
N VAL A 477 12.41 -10.57 21.29
CA VAL A 477 13.54 -9.96 20.57
C VAL A 477 13.03 -9.14 19.38
N VAL A 478 12.09 -9.69 18.63
CA VAL A 478 11.48 -8.98 17.48
C VAL A 478 10.77 -7.70 17.91
N ARG A 479 10.00 -7.74 19.00
CA ARG A 479 9.33 -6.57 19.57
C ARG A 479 10.32 -5.50 19.99
N PHE A 480 11.40 -5.94 20.64
CA PHE A 480 12.48 -5.03 21.06
C PHE A 480 13.15 -4.38 19.85
N LEU A 481 13.54 -5.15 18.85
CA LEU A 481 14.14 -4.63 17.61
C LEU A 481 13.18 -3.66 16.90
N GLY A 482 11.91 -4.03 16.72
CA GLY A 482 10.91 -3.19 16.06
C GLY A 482 10.70 -1.87 16.79
N ALA A 483 10.44 -1.90 18.08
CA ALA A 483 10.07 -0.72 18.86
C ALA A 483 11.27 0.17 19.22
N PHE A 484 12.42 -0.42 19.61
CA PHE A 484 13.53 0.33 20.22
C PHE A 484 14.79 0.43 19.35
N VAL A 485 14.83 -0.24 18.19
CA VAL A 485 15.94 -0.12 17.23
C VAL A 485 15.43 0.48 15.92
N PHE A 486 14.52 -0.20 15.21
CA PHE A 486 14.09 0.22 13.87
C PHE A 486 13.12 1.40 13.88
N CYS A 487 12.22 1.51 14.86
CA CYS A 487 11.34 2.68 15.00
C CYS A 487 12.14 3.98 15.26
N PRO A 488 13.10 4.02 16.20
CA PRO A 488 13.98 5.19 16.36
C PRO A 488 14.75 5.56 15.08
N ILE A 489 15.17 4.61 14.24
CA ILE A 489 15.82 4.90 12.96
C ILE A 489 14.87 5.73 12.08
N GLY A 490 13.59 5.36 12.00
CA GLY A 490 12.57 6.14 11.27
C GLY A 490 12.38 7.55 11.85
N CYS A 491 12.39 7.71 13.18
CA CYS A 491 12.32 9.02 13.83
C CYS A 491 13.54 9.89 13.50
N ILE A 492 14.73 9.30 13.59
CA ILE A 492 16.00 10.01 13.36
C ILE A 492 16.10 10.47 11.90
N THR A 493 15.62 9.68 10.92
CA THR A 493 15.62 10.09 9.51
C THR A 493 14.80 11.35 9.28
N VAL A 494 13.65 11.51 9.95
CA VAL A 494 12.86 12.74 9.86
C VAL A 494 13.60 13.91 10.52
N ILE A 495 14.09 13.72 11.74
CA ILE A 495 14.81 14.77 12.51
C ILE A 495 16.04 15.26 11.76
N SER A 496 16.78 14.37 11.11
CA SER A 496 17.97 14.69 10.32
C SER A 496 17.65 15.32 8.95
N GLY A 497 16.37 15.38 8.56
CA GLY A 497 15.97 15.88 7.24
C GLY A 497 16.45 15.00 6.08
N LEU A 498 16.72 13.73 6.33
CA LEU A 498 17.17 12.77 5.32
C LEU A 498 16.00 12.33 4.43
N GLN A 499 16.27 12.21 3.14
CA GLN A 499 15.32 11.67 2.19
C GLN A 499 15.35 10.14 2.23
N LEU A 500 14.16 9.51 2.29
CA LEU A 500 14.00 8.06 2.36
C LEU A 500 13.84 7.40 0.98
N ASP A 501 14.28 8.03 -0.09
CA ASP A 501 14.05 7.52 -1.46
C ASP A 501 14.66 6.13 -1.67
N ASN A 502 15.86 5.89 -1.15
CA ASN A 502 16.50 4.59 -1.24
C ASN A 502 15.84 3.54 -0.32
N LEU A 503 15.28 3.95 0.80
CA LEU A 503 14.51 3.05 1.68
C LEU A 503 13.21 2.59 1.01
N TRP A 504 12.50 3.49 0.30
CA TRP A 504 11.38 3.12 -0.57
C TRP A 504 11.79 2.14 -1.68
N GLY A 505 12.98 2.32 -2.24
CA GLY A 505 13.54 1.42 -3.23
C GLY A 505 13.75 0.00 -2.71
N ILE A 506 14.15 -0.17 -1.44
CA ILE A 506 14.24 -1.48 -0.79
C ILE A 506 12.85 -2.11 -0.65
N SER A 507 11.87 -1.34 -0.20
CA SER A 507 10.49 -1.81 -0.11
C SER A 507 9.97 -2.27 -1.48
N ASP A 508 10.24 -1.52 -2.54
CA ASP A 508 9.89 -1.90 -3.92
C ASP A 508 10.63 -3.16 -4.38
N LEU A 509 11.90 -3.35 -4.00
CA LEU A 509 12.66 -4.58 -4.27
C LEU A 509 12.03 -5.79 -3.59
N ASN A 510 11.72 -5.66 -2.31
CA ASN A 510 11.07 -6.73 -1.55
C ASN A 510 9.72 -7.10 -2.17
N ASN A 511 8.93 -6.10 -2.58
CA ASN A 511 7.63 -6.33 -3.22
C ASN A 511 7.77 -7.16 -4.50
N VAL A 512 8.72 -6.83 -5.40
CA VAL A 512 8.88 -7.58 -6.64
C VAL A 512 9.42 -8.99 -6.40
N VAL A 513 10.31 -9.17 -5.43
CA VAL A 513 10.81 -10.51 -5.04
C VAL A 513 9.66 -11.39 -4.53
N PHE A 514 8.79 -10.84 -3.66
CA PHE A 514 7.63 -11.58 -3.16
C PHE A 514 6.60 -11.87 -4.25
N VAL A 515 6.42 -10.98 -5.22
CA VAL A 515 5.59 -11.24 -6.40
C VAL A 515 6.09 -12.48 -7.15
N PHE A 516 7.39 -12.55 -7.45
CA PHE A 516 7.95 -13.71 -8.17
C PHE A 516 7.78 -15.01 -7.38
N ILE A 517 8.11 -14.99 -6.09
CA ILE A 517 7.99 -16.18 -5.22
C ILE A 517 6.53 -16.63 -5.11
N ASN A 518 5.65 -15.69 -4.79
CA ASN A 518 4.26 -16.03 -4.51
C ASN A 518 3.47 -16.41 -5.75
N VAL A 519 3.63 -15.68 -6.87
CA VAL A 519 2.93 -16.00 -8.13
C VAL A 519 3.23 -17.43 -8.58
N ILE A 520 4.50 -17.86 -8.53
CA ILE A 520 4.87 -19.24 -8.84
C ILE A 520 4.20 -20.21 -7.85
N THR A 521 4.26 -19.91 -6.57
CA THR A 521 3.70 -20.75 -5.51
C THR A 521 2.19 -20.93 -5.66
N ILE A 522 1.45 -19.83 -5.83
CA ILE A 522 -0.01 -19.89 -5.97
C ILE A 522 -0.45 -20.51 -7.29
N PHE A 523 0.34 -20.35 -8.37
CA PHE A 523 0.05 -21.02 -9.63
C PHE A 523 0.12 -22.54 -9.48
N VAL A 524 1.20 -23.07 -8.89
CA VAL A 524 1.36 -24.51 -8.61
C VAL A 524 0.31 -25.01 -7.61
N GLY A 525 0.03 -24.23 -6.57
CA GLY A 525 -0.90 -24.56 -5.50
C GLY A 525 -2.38 -24.37 -5.85
N ALA A 526 -2.71 -23.66 -6.94
CA ALA A 526 -4.08 -23.29 -7.30
C ALA A 526 -5.04 -24.49 -7.41
N LYS A 527 -4.53 -25.68 -7.78
CA LYS A 527 -5.32 -26.90 -7.84
C LYS A 527 -6.05 -27.21 -6.53
N TYR A 528 -5.43 -26.95 -5.38
CA TYR A 528 -6.04 -27.16 -4.07
C TYR A 528 -7.13 -26.13 -3.77
N ALA A 529 -6.89 -24.86 -4.11
CA ALA A 529 -7.89 -23.81 -3.97
C ALA A 529 -9.10 -24.04 -4.90
N PHE A 530 -8.88 -24.50 -6.13
CA PHE A 530 -9.96 -24.87 -7.04
C PHE A 530 -10.76 -26.07 -6.54
N ALA A 531 -10.09 -27.07 -5.97
CA ALA A 531 -10.76 -28.23 -5.36
C ALA A 531 -11.62 -27.80 -4.15
N ALA A 532 -11.08 -26.95 -3.27
CA ALA A 532 -11.81 -26.40 -2.14
C ALA A 532 -13.01 -25.54 -2.58
N LEU A 533 -12.87 -24.72 -3.64
CA LEU A 533 -13.98 -23.93 -4.18
C LEU A 533 -15.08 -24.85 -4.77
N LYS A 534 -14.68 -25.94 -5.44
CA LYS A 534 -15.62 -26.92 -5.97
C LYS A 534 -16.38 -27.63 -4.84
N ASP A 535 -15.67 -28.04 -3.78
CA ASP A 535 -16.29 -28.63 -2.59
C ASP A 535 -17.31 -27.68 -1.95
N TYR A 536 -16.91 -26.40 -1.74
CA TYR A 536 -17.80 -25.38 -1.19
C TYR A 536 -19.09 -25.20 -1.99
N VAL A 537 -19.00 -25.22 -3.31
CA VAL A 537 -20.17 -25.07 -4.20
C VAL A 537 -21.04 -26.32 -4.15
N GLN A 538 -20.45 -27.51 -4.11
CA GLN A 538 -21.18 -28.79 -4.07
C GLN A 538 -21.86 -29.04 -2.72
N THR A 539 -21.26 -28.56 -1.64
CA THR A 539 -21.76 -28.76 -0.27
C THR A 539 -22.55 -27.57 0.27
N GLU A 540 -22.80 -26.56 -0.59
CA GLU A 540 -23.48 -25.32 -0.22
C GLU A 540 -22.84 -24.59 0.97
N GLY A 541 -21.53 -24.78 1.16
CA GLY A 541 -20.76 -24.17 2.24
C GLY A 541 -20.82 -24.93 3.57
N ALA A 542 -21.06 -26.23 3.54
CA ALA A 542 -20.93 -27.07 4.73
C ALA A 542 -19.49 -27.04 5.29
N PRO A 543 -19.32 -27.34 6.60
CA PRO A 543 -17.99 -27.41 7.21
C PRO A 543 -17.04 -28.30 6.44
N PHE A 544 -15.82 -27.81 6.21
CA PHE A 544 -14.83 -28.47 5.36
C PHE A 544 -14.05 -29.55 6.12
N THR A 545 -13.70 -30.63 5.40
CA THR A 545 -12.75 -31.65 5.89
C THR A 545 -11.75 -32.00 4.79
N GLU A 546 -10.49 -32.23 5.18
CA GLU A 546 -9.35 -32.40 4.26
C GLU A 546 -9.50 -33.59 3.30
N ASP A 547 -10.16 -34.66 3.74
CA ASP A 547 -10.41 -35.89 2.98
C ASP A 547 -11.26 -35.66 1.71
N ARG A 548 -12.17 -34.65 1.73
CA ARG A 548 -13.03 -34.33 0.58
C ARG A 548 -12.28 -33.90 -0.67
N ILE A 549 -11.09 -33.33 -0.51
CA ILE A 549 -10.25 -32.92 -1.64
C ILE A 549 -8.95 -33.69 -1.73
N GLY A 550 -8.86 -34.83 -1.00
CA GLY A 550 -7.69 -35.70 -1.02
C GLY A 550 -6.45 -35.10 -0.35
N LEU A 551 -6.62 -34.20 0.62
CA LEU A 551 -5.55 -33.70 1.48
C LEU A 551 -5.45 -34.54 2.76
N SER A 552 -4.28 -34.48 3.38
CA SER A 552 -4.00 -35.09 4.68
C SER A 552 -2.96 -34.28 5.46
N GLY A 553 -3.03 -34.40 6.78
CA GLY A 553 -2.09 -33.74 7.68
C GLY A 553 -2.27 -32.21 7.76
N THR A 554 -3.48 -31.74 7.56
CA THR A 554 -3.88 -30.35 7.81
C THR A 554 -4.67 -30.24 9.12
N VAL A 555 -5.03 -29.04 9.52
CA VAL A 555 -5.90 -28.80 10.70
C VAL A 555 -7.39 -29.09 10.41
N TRP A 556 -7.74 -29.45 9.18
CA TRP A 556 -9.11 -29.64 8.73
C TRP A 556 -9.59 -31.10 8.87
N THR A 557 -9.42 -31.64 10.05
CA THR A 557 -9.85 -33.01 10.38
C THR A 557 -11.34 -33.06 10.75
N LYS A 558 -11.94 -34.27 10.74
CA LYS A 558 -13.34 -34.47 11.16
C LYS A 558 -13.60 -34.11 12.63
N ASP A 559 -12.55 -34.23 13.44
CA ASP A 559 -12.60 -33.96 14.89
C ASP A 559 -12.18 -32.52 15.23
N ARG A 560 -12.13 -31.62 14.24
CA ARG A 560 -11.80 -30.24 14.46
C ARG A 560 -12.85 -29.54 15.33
N LYS A 561 -12.48 -29.30 16.58
CA LYS A 561 -13.22 -28.50 17.55
C LYS A 561 -12.50 -27.23 17.85
#